data_b6ae91562d1c4836d510ff470cef5d52
#
_entry.id   b6ae91562d1c4836d510ff470cef5d52
#
_cell.length_a   1.000
_cell.length_b   1.000
_cell.length_c   1.000
_cell.angle_alpha   90.00
_cell.angle_beta   90.00
_cell.angle_gamma   90.00
#
_symmetry.space_group_name_H-M   'P 1'
#
loop_
_entity.id
_entity.type
_entity.pdbx_description
1 polymer ?
#
loop_
_entity_poly.entity_id
_entity_poly.type
_entity_poly.pdbx_seq_one_letter_code
_entity_poly.pdbx_strand_id
1 'polypeptide(L)'
;MQLSVVAARLRSLRAASGMSMAAAAQVAGLNTSTIFRIEHGLVAPREATVRTLLELYGQGEHAPRLLSLLREERVPGWYDAPGVPLGLSAYLELEDGAQVIYTYGSRLVPPLLQIPAYAQAAALSAGLPGGVAYEQAADAARLVAVRQEVLDRPRGPHLWAVLDRPALLDPPLHRPEERIAQLDAVAMAAKQPHIAVQVARPSAETGLLHQGPPFTLLRFPERSRPDVLVLHLLHAPIVVEDRRRVEEHQQAFARLSLSACAVDATPGVLDELRATLLG
;
A
#
# COMPACT_ATOMS: atom_id res chain seq x y z
N MET A 1 -5.44 12.85 -2.91
CA MET A 1 -4.37 13.84 -2.56
C MET A 1 -4.83 14.81 -1.46
N GLN A 2 -6.01 15.38 -1.53
CA GLN A 2 -6.43 16.42 -0.58
C GLN A 2 -6.87 15.88 0.78
N LEU A 3 -7.48 14.70 0.84
CA LEU A 3 -7.85 14.07 2.12
C LEU A 3 -6.61 13.74 2.96
N SER A 4 -5.53 13.25 2.35
CA SER A 4 -4.26 12.99 3.05
C SER A 4 -3.60 14.29 3.54
N VAL A 5 -3.71 15.38 2.78
CA VAL A 5 -3.22 16.71 3.19
C VAL A 5 -4.02 17.23 4.39
N VAL A 6 -5.35 17.14 4.35
CA VAL A 6 -6.21 17.54 5.48
C VAL A 6 -5.92 16.68 6.70
N ALA A 7 -5.82 15.36 6.53
CA ALA A 7 -5.52 14.41 7.60
C ALA A 7 -4.16 14.70 8.27
N ALA A 8 -3.11 14.83 7.46
CA ALA A 8 -1.76 15.17 7.93
C ALA A 8 -1.73 16.53 8.65
N ARG A 9 -2.48 17.52 8.13
CA ARG A 9 -2.55 18.83 8.75
C ARG A 9 -3.26 18.79 10.09
N LEU A 10 -4.41 18.11 10.20
CA LEU A 10 -5.12 17.94 11.47
C LEU A 10 -4.23 17.24 12.51
N ARG A 11 -3.53 16.17 12.13
CA ARG A 11 -2.59 15.47 13.00
C ARG A 11 -1.45 16.36 13.48
N SER A 12 -0.84 17.14 12.56
CA SER A 12 0.22 18.10 12.90
C SER A 12 -0.26 19.17 13.87
N LEU A 13 -1.46 19.72 13.65
CA LEU A 13 -2.04 20.77 14.51
C LEU A 13 -2.41 20.22 15.90
N ARG A 14 -2.95 19.00 15.97
CA ARG A 14 -3.17 18.35 17.26
C ARG A 14 -1.86 18.14 18.02
N ALA A 15 -0.83 17.65 17.36
CA ALA A 15 0.48 17.45 17.98
C ALA A 15 1.07 18.77 18.48
N ALA A 16 0.96 19.83 17.68
CA ALA A 16 1.44 21.17 18.02
C ALA A 16 0.67 21.78 19.21
N SER A 17 -0.62 21.47 19.36
CA SER A 17 -1.43 21.88 20.54
C SER A 17 -1.14 21.07 21.80
N GLY A 18 -0.29 20.04 21.73
CA GLY A 18 0.01 19.13 22.84
C GLY A 18 -1.13 18.19 23.23
N MET A 19 -2.19 18.12 22.42
CA MET A 19 -3.40 17.38 22.74
C MET A 19 -3.27 15.90 22.34
N SER A 20 -3.67 15.00 23.24
CA SER A 20 -3.75 13.56 22.93
C SER A 20 -4.96 13.25 22.03
N MET A 21 -4.90 12.16 21.27
CA MET A 21 -6.05 11.70 20.47
C MET A 21 -7.30 11.44 21.33
N ALA A 22 -7.11 10.93 22.55
CA ALA A 22 -8.23 10.67 23.47
C ALA A 22 -8.89 11.98 23.93
N ALA A 23 -8.10 13.01 24.28
CA ALA A 23 -8.62 14.32 24.65
C ALA A 23 -9.35 15.00 23.46
N ALA A 24 -8.80 14.94 22.27
CA ALA A 24 -9.43 15.48 21.06
C ALA A 24 -10.75 14.76 20.75
N ALA A 25 -10.79 13.44 20.89
CA ALA A 25 -11.99 12.64 20.70
C ALA A 25 -13.10 13.00 21.69
N GLN A 26 -12.76 13.13 22.97
CA GLN A 26 -13.71 13.49 24.01
C GLN A 26 -14.38 14.83 23.76
N VAL A 27 -13.59 15.87 23.43
CA VAL A 27 -14.11 17.21 23.18
C VAL A 27 -14.89 17.27 21.86
N ALA A 28 -14.45 16.56 20.84
CA ALA A 28 -15.16 16.51 19.55
C ALA A 28 -16.41 15.63 19.54
N GLY A 29 -16.75 14.97 20.68
CA GLY A 29 -17.87 14.03 20.75
C GLY A 29 -17.67 12.77 19.89
N LEU A 30 -16.41 12.37 19.68
CA LEU A 30 -16.02 11.23 18.86
C LEU A 30 -15.30 10.18 19.73
N ASN A 31 -15.07 9.00 19.19
CA ASN A 31 -14.17 8.03 19.80
C ASN A 31 -12.74 8.17 19.26
N THR A 32 -11.76 7.71 20.02
CA THR A 32 -10.32 7.81 19.68
C THR A 32 -10.00 7.13 18.34
N SER A 33 -10.67 6.02 18.02
CA SER A 33 -10.49 5.32 16.75
C SER A 33 -10.98 6.16 15.56
N THR A 34 -11.98 7.00 15.76
CA THR A 34 -12.46 7.93 14.72
C THR A 34 -11.45 9.04 14.47
N ILE A 35 -10.88 9.64 15.52
CA ILE A 35 -9.80 10.63 15.36
C ILE A 35 -8.60 10.01 14.65
N PHE A 36 -8.18 8.81 15.07
CA PHE A 36 -7.12 8.07 14.39
C PHE A 36 -7.40 7.90 12.90
N ARG A 37 -8.61 7.44 12.54
CA ARG A 37 -8.99 7.22 11.13
C ARG A 37 -9.01 8.52 10.32
N ILE A 38 -9.47 9.62 10.91
CA ILE A 38 -9.45 10.95 10.27
C ILE A 38 -8.02 11.41 10.04
N GLU A 39 -7.16 11.36 11.06
CA GLU A 39 -5.78 11.83 11.00
C GLU A 39 -4.86 10.96 10.12
N HIS A 40 -5.29 9.76 9.77
CA HIS A 40 -4.60 8.86 8.84
C HIS A 40 -5.26 8.81 7.46
N GLY A 41 -6.24 9.69 7.20
CA GLY A 41 -6.93 9.75 5.91
C GLY A 41 -7.78 8.50 5.58
N LEU A 42 -8.08 7.68 6.58
CA LEU A 42 -8.88 6.45 6.42
C LEU A 42 -10.39 6.74 6.34
N VAL A 43 -10.80 7.95 6.74
CA VAL A 43 -12.18 8.43 6.68
C VAL A 43 -12.17 9.93 6.42
N ALA A 44 -12.98 10.37 5.46
CA ALA A 44 -13.20 11.79 5.23
C ALA A 44 -13.98 12.41 6.41
N PRO A 45 -13.43 13.42 7.10
CA PRO A 45 -14.16 14.08 8.16
C PRO A 45 -15.30 14.94 7.58
N ARG A 46 -16.39 15.05 8.32
CA ARG A 46 -17.43 16.03 8.00
C ARG A 46 -16.89 17.45 8.22
N GLU A 47 -17.35 18.44 7.45
CA GLU A 47 -16.91 19.82 7.62
C GLU A 47 -17.08 20.34 9.06
N ALA A 48 -18.19 19.98 9.71
CA ALA A 48 -18.43 20.32 11.11
C ALA A 48 -17.33 19.75 12.03
N THR A 49 -16.92 18.50 11.79
CA THR A 49 -15.86 17.85 12.56
C THR A 49 -14.53 18.56 12.37
N VAL A 50 -14.19 18.96 11.13
CA VAL A 50 -12.96 19.72 10.85
C VAL A 50 -12.97 21.06 11.56
N ARG A 51 -14.09 21.79 11.55
CA ARG A 51 -14.24 23.05 12.28
C ARG A 51 -14.02 22.86 13.78
N THR A 52 -14.71 21.89 14.38
CA THR A 52 -14.58 21.59 15.81
C THR A 52 -13.13 21.24 16.19
N LEU A 53 -12.44 20.41 15.39
CA LEU A 53 -11.06 20.04 15.65
C LEU A 53 -10.09 21.23 15.49
N LEU A 54 -10.30 22.08 14.49
CA LEU A 54 -9.46 23.28 14.30
C LEU A 54 -9.66 24.30 15.41
N GLU A 55 -10.89 24.54 15.85
CA GLU A 55 -11.18 25.40 16.99
C GLU A 55 -10.51 24.83 18.25
N LEU A 56 -10.62 23.53 18.49
CA LEU A 56 -10.02 22.84 19.61
C LEU A 56 -8.48 22.96 19.62
N TYR A 57 -7.85 22.93 18.46
CA TYR A 57 -6.40 23.08 18.31
C TYR A 57 -5.94 24.56 18.27
N GLY A 58 -6.85 25.51 18.50
CA GLY A 58 -6.56 26.95 18.47
C GLY A 58 -6.23 27.49 17.06
N GLN A 59 -6.74 26.82 16.02
CA GLN A 59 -6.42 27.11 14.61
C GLN A 59 -7.69 27.32 13.77
N GLY A 60 -8.75 27.83 14.37
CA GLY A 60 -10.04 28.07 13.70
C GLY A 60 -9.93 28.94 12.45
N GLU A 61 -8.97 29.87 12.39
CA GLU A 61 -8.68 30.72 11.23
C GLU A 61 -8.25 29.94 9.98
N HIS A 62 -7.72 28.71 10.15
CA HIS A 62 -7.34 27.84 9.03
C HIS A 62 -8.51 27.02 8.47
N ALA A 63 -9.70 27.07 9.10
CA ALA A 63 -10.86 26.32 8.68
C ALA A 63 -11.28 26.59 7.23
N PRO A 64 -11.38 27.84 6.72
CA PRO A 64 -11.77 28.08 5.34
C PRO A 64 -10.85 27.40 4.34
N ARG A 65 -9.53 27.43 4.56
CA ARG A 65 -8.54 26.83 3.67
C ARG A 65 -8.57 25.30 3.70
N LEU A 66 -8.72 24.68 4.88
CA LEU A 66 -8.83 23.23 4.97
C LEU A 66 -10.17 22.72 4.41
N LEU A 67 -11.24 23.49 4.59
CA LEU A 67 -12.56 23.14 4.06
C LEU A 67 -12.63 23.32 2.54
N SER A 68 -11.92 24.31 1.97
CA SER A 68 -11.82 24.41 0.50
C SER A 68 -11.11 23.20 -0.08
N LEU A 69 -10.06 22.69 0.57
CA LEU A 69 -9.40 21.44 0.16
C LEU A 69 -10.31 20.22 0.22
N LEU A 70 -11.28 20.19 1.15
CA LEU A 70 -12.29 19.12 1.19
C LEU A 70 -13.40 19.31 0.13
N ARG A 71 -13.69 20.55 -0.27
CA ARG A 71 -14.74 20.90 -1.24
C ARG A 71 -14.24 20.97 -2.67
N GLU A 72 -12.93 21.20 -2.88
CA GLU A 72 -12.38 21.13 -4.22
C GLU A 72 -12.80 19.79 -4.82
N GLU A 73 -13.61 19.85 -5.86
CA GLU A 73 -14.12 18.68 -6.58
C GLU A 73 -12.90 17.85 -7.00
N ARG A 74 -12.60 16.85 -6.18
CA ARG A 74 -11.67 15.80 -6.55
C ARG A 74 -12.26 15.15 -7.78
N VAL A 75 -11.59 15.25 -8.90
CA VAL A 75 -11.96 14.41 -10.05
C VAL A 75 -11.84 12.96 -9.55
N PRO A 76 -12.96 12.24 -9.39
CA PRO A 76 -12.90 10.88 -8.89
C PRO A 76 -12.00 10.04 -9.80
N GLY A 77 -11.01 9.41 -9.20
CA GLY A 77 -10.20 8.43 -9.92
C GLY A 77 -10.87 7.05 -9.91
N TRP A 78 -10.31 6.12 -10.64
CA TRP A 78 -10.75 4.71 -10.62
C TRP A 78 -10.71 4.11 -9.19
N TYR A 79 -9.86 4.64 -8.32
CA TYR A 79 -9.71 4.25 -6.92
C TYR A 79 -10.86 4.73 -6.00
N ASP A 80 -11.78 5.51 -6.53
CA ASP A 80 -13.01 5.94 -5.84
C ASP A 80 -14.24 5.16 -6.31
N ALA A 81 -14.03 4.14 -7.14
CA ALA A 81 -15.12 3.32 -7.66
C ALA A 81 -15.89 2.60 -6.52
N PRO A 82 -17.19 2.36 -6.67
CA PRO A 82 -17.95 1.54 -5.75
C PRO A 82 -17.28 0.17 -5.56
N GLY A 83 -17.14 -0.26 -4.30
CA GLY A 83 -16.46 -1.53 -3.96
C GLY A 83 -15.00 -1.37 -3.55
N VAL A 84 -14.34 -0.22 -3.79
CA VAL A 84 -13.02 0.05 -3.24
C VAL A 84 -13.17 0.47 -1.76
N PRO A 85 -12.56 -0.26 -0.82
CA PRO A 85 -12.59 0.12 0.59
C PRO A 85 -11.96 1.50 0.80
N LEU A 86 -12.62 2.37 1.59
CA LEU A 86 -12.16 3.74 1.85
C LEU A 86 -10.69 3.82 2.35
N GLY A 87 -10.27 2.86 3.18
CA GLY A 87 -8.90 2.79 3.67
C GLY A 87 -7.87 2.42 2.60
N LEU A 88 -8.31 1.84 1.49
CA LEU A 88 -7.47 1.45 0.36
C LEU A 88 -7.40 2.56 -0.69
N SER A 89 -8.48 3.32 -0.90
CA SER A 89 -8.58 4.39 -1.89
C SER A 89 -7.44 5.42 -1.78
N ALA A 90 -7.13 5.87 -0.57
CA ALA A 90 -6.02 6.81 -0.34
C ALA A 90 -4.65 6.24 -0.76
N TYR A 91 -4.41 4.96 -0.51
CA TYR A 91 -3.19 4.29 -0.97
C TYR A 91 -3.16 4.17 -2.49
N LEU A 92 -4.27 3.77 -3.10
CA LEU A 92 -4.36 3.60 -4.56
C LEU A 92 -4.17 4.93 -5.31
N GLU A 93 -4.67 6.04 -4.76
CA GLU A 93 -4.40 7.38 -5.28
C GLU A 93 -2.90 7.71 -5.27
N LEU A 94 -2.21 7.31 -4.19
CA LEU A 94 -0.77 7.51 -4.08
C LEU A 94 0.00 6.63 -5.06
N GLU A 95 -0.41 5.36 -5.20
CA GLU A 95 0.17 4.41 -6.14
C GLU A 95 0.01 4.89 -7.59
N ASP A 96 -1.16 5.42 -7.92
CA ASP A 96 -1.49 5.97 -9.24
C ASP A 96 -0.62 7.17 -9.64
N GLY A 97 -0.24 8.00 -8.68
CA GLY A 97 0.61 9.18 -8.87
C GLY A 97 2.11 8.96 -8.68
N ALA A 98 2.54 7.73 -8.36
CA ALA A 98 3.95 7.45 -8.10
C ALA A 98 4.77 7.40 -9.40
N GLN A 99 6.05 7.82 -9.31
CA GLN A 99 7.04 7.68 -10.37
C GLN A 99 7.84 6.38 -10.23
N VAL A 100 8.13 5.99 -8.99
CA VAL A 100 8.81 4.72 -8.69
C VAL A 100 8.10 4.06 -7.51
N ILE A 101 7.86 2.77 -7.64
CA ILE A 101 7.25 1.92 -6.63
C ILE A 101 8.27 0.87 -6.23
N TYR A 102 8.75 0.94 -4.97
CA TYR A 102 9.54 -0.12 -4.37
C TYR A 102 8.63 -0.96 -3.47
N THR A 103 8.57 -2.26 -3.68
CA THR A 103 7.69 -3.12 -2.89
C THR A 103 8.41 -4.36 -2.39
N TYR A 104 8.17 -4.69 -1.14
CA TYR A 104 8.67 -5.91 -0.52
C TYR A 104 7.51 -6.83 -0.16
N GLY A 105 7.55 -8.04 -0.70
CA GLY A 105 6.57 -9.10 -0.46
C GLY A 105 7.17 -10.28 0.28
N SER A 106 6.92 -10.39 1.60
CA SER A 106 7.48 -11.46 2.43
C SER A 106 6.68 -12.77 2.34
N ARG A 107 5.36 -12.69 2.31
CA ARG A 107 4.45 -13.85 2.34
C ARG A 107 3.48 -13.90 1.16
N LEU A 108 3.21 -12.76 0.57
CA LEU A 108 2.32 -12.63 -0.59
C LEU A 108 3.03 -11.89 -1.70
N VAL A 109 2.74 -12.26 -2.92
CA VAL A 109 3.12 -11.48 -4.10
C VAL A 109 2.41 -10.12 -4.04
N PRO A 110 3.09 -8.99 -4.25
CA PRO A 110 2.47 -7.68 -4.28
C PRO A 110 1.37 -7.58 -5.35
N PRO A 111 0.27 -6.85 -5.09
CA PRO A 111 -0.89 -6.80 -5.98
C PRO A 111 -0.59 -6.43 -7.44
N LEU A 112 0.40 -5.57 -7.69
CA LEU A 112 0.81 -5.19 -9.05
C LEU A 112 1.43 -6.36 -9.84
N LEU A 113 1.76 -7.48 -9.19
CA LEU A 113 2.32 -8.69 -9.81
C LEU A 113 1.42 -9.92 -9.66
N GLN A 114 0.20 -9.78 -9.09
CA GLN A 114 -0.73 -10.89 -8.89
C GLN A 114 -1.55 -11.18 -10.14
N ILE A 115 -1.85 -12.46 -10.39
CA ILE A 115 -2.95 -12.81 -11.29
C ILE A 115 -4.30 -12.63 -10.56
N PRO A 116 -5.42 -12.43 -11.27
CA PRO A 116 -6.74 -12.26 -10.63
C PRO A 116 -7.13 -13.39 -9.67
N ALA A 117 -6.82 -14.65 -10.03
CA ALA A 117 -7.07 -15.81 -9.16
C ALA A 117 -6.29 -15.73 -7.84
N TYR A 118 -5.04 -15.21 -7.87
CA TYR A 118 -4.25 -15.00 -6.66
C TYR A 118 -4.89 -13.96 -5.74
N ALA A 119 -5.31 -12.82 -6.29
CA ALA A 119 -5.95 -11.75 -5.53
C ALA A 119 -7.24 -12.24 -4.85
N GLN A 120 -8.05 -13.03 -5.59
CA GLN A 120 -9.25 -13.63 -5.05
C GLN A 120 -8.95 -14.61 -3.91
N ALA A 121 -7.99 -15.51 -4.11
CA ALA A 121 -7.59 -16.48 -3.10
C ALA A 121 -6.98 -15.82 -1.86
N ALA A 122 -6.15 -14.78 -2.04
CA ALA A 122 -5.59 -14.01 -0.93
C ALA A 122 -6.68 -13.31 -0.11
N ALA A 123 -7.70 -12.74 -0.76
CA ALA A 123 -8.83 -12.12 -0.08
C ALA A 123 -9.64 -13.14 0.73
N LEU A 124 -9.91 -14.32 0.18
CA LEU A 124 -10.60 -15.41 0.89
C LEU A 124 -9.80 -15.93 2.08
N SER A 125 -8.46 -15.99 1.95
CA SER A 125 -7.54 -16.49 2.98
C SER A 125 -7.30 -15.50 4.12
N ALA A 126 -7.74 -14.24 4.02
CA ALA A 126 -7.51 -13.20 5.03
C ALA A 126 -8.14 -13.54 6.40
N GLY A 127 -8.99 -14.57 6.49
CA GLY A 127 -9.44 -15.16 7.76
C GLY A 127 -10.18 -14.21 8.69
N LEU A 128 -10.81 -13.16 8.18
CA LEU A 128 -11.53 -12.20 9.00
C LEU A 128 -12.76 -12.85 9.65
N PRO A 129 -13.09 -12.49 10.91
CA PRO A 129 -14.32 -12.93 11.55
C PRO A 129 -15.54 -12.58 10.68
N GLY A 130 -16.35 -13.59 10.35
CA GLY A 130 -17.49 -13.44 9.42
C GLY A 130 -17.20 -13.83 7.98
N GLY A 131 -15.93 -14.14 7.66
CA GLY A 131 -15.50 -14.49 6.30
C GLY A 131 -15.54 -13.28 5.34
N VAL A 132 -14.85 -13.42 4.20
CA VAL A 132 -15.02 -12.53 3.06
C VAL A 132 -16.01 -13.20 2.13
N ALA A 133 -17.11 -12.53 1.79
CA ALA A 133 -18.06 -13.07 0.83
C ALA A 133 -17.34 -13.29 -0.52
N TYR A 134 -17.73 -14.34 -1.24
CA TYR A 134 -17.13 -14.67 -2.54
C TYR A 134 -17.19 -13.50 -3.52
N GLU A 135 -18.26 -12.69 -3.46
CA GLU A 135 -18.44 -11.48 -4.26
C GLU A 135 -17.36 -10.42 -3.94
N GLN A 136 -17.04 -10.21 -2.65
CA GLN A 136 -15.98 -9.29 -2.23
C GLN A 136 -14.59 -9.78 -2.66
N ALA A 137 -14.37 -11.09 -2.69
CA ALA A 137 -13.13 -11.66 -3.19
C ALA A 137 -13.02 -11.51 -4.73
N ALA A 138 -14.13 -11.61 -5.46
CA ALA A 138 -14.18 -11.31 -6.89
C ALA A 138 -13.91 -9.83 -7.18
N ASP A 139 -14.34 -8.91 -6.28
CA ASP A 139 -13.98 -7.50 -6.36
C ASP A 139 -12.49 -7.28 -6.19
N ALA A 140 -11.81 -8.03 -5.32
CA ALA A 140 -10.35 -7.97 -5.17
C ALA A 140 -9.63 -8.35 -6.47
N ALA A 141 -10.10 -9.37 -7.19
CA ALA A 141 -9.55 -9.76 -8.48
C ALA A 141 -9.73 -8.65 -9.55
N ARG A 142 -10.92 -8.04 -9.61
CA ARG A 142 -11.19 -6.90 -10.51
C ARG A 142 -10.31 -5.70 -10.16
N LEU A 143 -10.17 -5.39 -8.89
CA LEU A 143 -9.37 -4.28 -8.42
C LEU A 143 -7.87 -4.45 -8.80
N VAL A 144 -7.33 -5.66 -8.65
CA VAL A 144 -5.95 -5.94 -9.05
C VAL A 144 -5.75 -5.70 -10.54
N ALA A 145 -6.65 -6.14 -11.40
CA ALA A 145 -6.56 -5.90 -12.84
C ALA A 145 -6.52 -4.40 -13.17
N VAL A 146 -7.41 -3.60 -12.57
CA VAL A 146 -7.41 -2.14 -12.77
C VAL A 146 -6.13 -1.48 -12.24
N ARG A 147 -5.60 -1.94 -11.08
CA ARG A 147 -4.34 -1.42 -10.53
C ARG A 147 -3.16 -1.64 -11.47
N GLN A 148 -3.10 -2.80 -12.11
CA GLN A 148 -1.99 -3.15 -13.01
C GLN A 148 -1.93 -2.27 -14.24
N GLU A 149 -3.05 -1.69 -14.69
CA GLU A 149 -3.08 -0.73 -15.80
C GLU A 149 -2.14 0.48 -15.59
N VAL A 150 -1.79 0.80 -14.32
CA VAL A 150 -0.84 1.87 -14.05
C VAL A 150 0.56 1.58 -14.62
N LEU A 151 0.95 0.31 -14.67
CA LEU A 151 2.24 -0.12 -15.22
C LEU A 151 2.28 -0.05 -16.75
N ASP A 152 1.14 -0.18 -17.42
CA ASP A 152 1.03 -0.18 -18.88
C ASP A 152 0.96 1.24 -19.50
N ARG A 153 0.91 2.27 -18.67
CA ARG A 153 0.83 3.66 -19.13
C ARG A 153 2.14 4.11 -19.78
N PRO A 154 2.11 4.97 -20.82
CA PRO A 154 3.33 5.47 -21.49
C PRO A 154 4.35 6.17 -20.58
N ARG A 155 3.90 6.65 -19.41
CA ARG A 155 4.70 7.26 -18.36
C ARG A 155 4.32 6.67 -17.00
N GLY A 156 4.04 5.37 -16.98
CA GLY A 156 3.77 4.62 -15.77
C GLY A 156 4.98 4.56 -14.83
N PRO A 157 4.77 4.15 -13.60
CA PRO A 157 5.84 4.06 -12.62
C PRO A 157 6.84 2.97 -12.99
N HIS A 158 8.09 3.15 -12.55
CA HIS A 158 9.03 2.03 -12.44
C HIS A 158 8.68 1.21 -11.21
N LEU A 159 8.53 -0.10 -11.38
CA LEU A 159 8.30 -1.03 -10.28
C LEU A 159 9.61 -1.79 -9.95
N TRP A 160 9.99 -1.78 -8.68
CA TRP A 160 11.04 -2.64 -8.17
C TRP A 160 10.50 -3.49 -7.02
N ALA A 161 10.39 -4.79 -7.26
CA ALA A 161 9.85 -5.74 -6.30
C ALA A 161 10.95 -6.67 -5.77
N VAL A 162 11.03 -6.80 -4.46
CA VAL A 162 11.81 -7.86 -3.79
C VAL A 162 10.82 -8.83 -3.15
N LEU A 163 10.88 -10.10 -3.55
CA LEU A 163 9.96 -11.14 -3.13
C LEU A 163 10.70 -12.21 -2.33
N ASP A 164 10.19 -12.60 -1.18
CA ASP A 164 10.69 -13.76 -0.48
C ASP A 164 10.22 -15.05 -1.16
N ARG A 165 11.03 -16.10 -1.11
CA ARG A 165 10.68 -17.42 -1.67
C ARG A 165 9.32 -17.95 -1.18
N PRO A 166 8.92 -17.81 0.11
CA PRO A 166 7.59 -18.25 0.56
C PRO A 166 6.44 -17.56 -0.17
N ALA A 167 6.56 -16.30 -0.59
CA ALA A 167 5.52 -15.62 -1.36
C ALA A 167 5.25 -16.31 -2.72
N LEU A 168 6.26 -16.99 -3.26
CA LEU A 168 6.22 -17.67 -4.55
C LEU A 168 5.93 -19.16 -4.43
N LEU A 169 6.44 -19.82 -3.39
CA LEU A 169 6.31 -21.27 -3.19
C LEU A 169 5.07 -21.67 -2.39
N ASP A 170 4.59 -20.78 -1.51
CA ASP A 170 3.43 -21.02 -0.64
C ASP A 170 2.32 -19.98 -0.85
N PRO A 171 1.88 -19.80 -2.11
CA PRO A 171 0.81 -18.86 -2.42
C PRO A 171 -0.53 -19.36 -1.88
N PRO A 172 -1.52 -18.51 -1.66
CA PRO A 172 -2.87 -18.89 -1.23
C PRO A 172 -3.67 -19.64 -2.31
N LEU A 173 -3.01 -20.12 -3.34
CA LEU A 173 -3.58 -20.84 -4.47
C LEU A 173 -3.57 -22.35 -4.19
N HIS A 174 -4.71 -23.00 -4.36
CA HIS A 174 -4.84 -24.45 -4.13
C HIS A 174 -4.53 -25.29 -5.37
N ARG A 175 -4.76 -24.72 -6.56
CA ARG A 175 -4.60 -25.44 -7.83
C ARG A 175 -3.17 -25.29 -8.35
N PRO A 176 -2.48 -26.40 -8.68
CA PRO A 176 -1.10 -26.35 -9.18
C PRO A 176 -0.94 -25.47 -10.43
N GLU A 177 -1.89 -25.54 -11.36
CA GLU A 177 -1.88 -24.73 -12.58
C GLU A 177 -1.95 -23.22 -12.29
N GLU A 178 -2.67 -22.78 -11.25
CA GLU A 178 -2.74 -21.38 -10.84
C GLU A 178 -1.44 -20.91 -10.19
N ARG A 179 -0.77 -21.79 -9.43
CA ARG A 179 0.56 -21.51 -8.85
C ARG A 179 1.58 -21.28 -9.96
N ILE A 180 1.58 -22.13 -10.98
CA ILE A 180 2.45 -21.99 -12.15
C ILE A 180 2.11 -20.71 -12.91
N ALA A 181 0.82 -20.44 -13.17
CA ALA A 181 0.38 -19.23 -13.84
C ALA A 181 0.83 -17.96 -13.10
N GLN A 182 0.85 -17.98 -11.75
CA GLN A 182 1.37 -16.86 -10.97
C GLN A 182 2.88 -16.67 -11.14
N LEU A 183 3.67 -17.73 -11.16
CA LEU A 183 5.10 -17.64 -11.46
C LEU A 183 5.37 -17.14 -12.88
N ASP A 184 4.64 -17.66 -13.86
CA ASP A 184 4.74 -17.25 -15.25
C ASP A 184 4.38 -15.74 -15.40
N ALA A 185 3.36 -15.25 -14.69
CA ALA A 185 3.00 -13.83 -14.68
C ALA A 185 4.14 -12.95 -14.10
N VAL A 186 4.77 -13.37 -12.99
CA VAL A 186 5.93 -12.66 -12.43
C VAL A 186 7.10 -12.67 -13.41
N ALA A 187 7.37 -13.81 -14.06
CA ALA A 187 8.43 -13.93 -15.05
C ALA A 187 8.18 -13.06 -16.29
N MET A 188 6.92 -12.93 -16.72
CA MET A 188 6.53 -12.05 -17.83
C MET A 188 6.67 -10.58 -17.44
N ALA A 189 6.25 -10.20 -16.22
CA ALA A 189 6.44 -8.84 -15.71
C ALA A 189 7.92 -8.46 -15.65
N ALA A 190 8.79 -9.36 -15.17
CA ALA A 190 10.24 -9.13 -15.08
C ALA A 190 10.94 -8.91 -16.43
N LYS A 191 10.28 -9.21 -17.56
CA LYS A 191 10.81 -8.91 -18.90
C LYS A 191 10.54 -7.47 -19.35
N GLN A 192 9.67 -6.75 -18.63
CA GLN A 192 9.35 -5.37 -18.97
C GLN A 192 10.48 -4.43 -18.50
N PRO A 193 10.91 -3.46 -19.33
CA PRO A 193 12.08 -2.65 -19.04
C PRO A 193 11.94 -1.71 -17.81
N HIS A 194 10.71 -1.46 -17.38
CA HIS A 194 10.39 -0.62 -16.21
C HIS A 194 10.02 -1.44 -14.97
N ILE A 195 10.14 -2.78 -15.02
CA ILE A 195 9.84 -3.68 -13.90
C ILE A 195 11.08 -4.49 -13.54
N ALA A 196 11.61 -4.26 -12.35
CA ALA A 196 12.67 -5.06 -11.75
C ALA A 196 12.06 -5.99 -10.69
N VAL A 197 12.30 -7.28 -10.82
CA VAL A 197 11.93 -8.28 -9.81
C VAL A 197 13.17 -8.99 -9.32
N GLN A 198 13.29 -9.16 -8.01
CA GLN A 198 14.35 -9.93 -7.38
C GLN A 198 13.74 -10.91 -6.38
N VAL A 199 14.33 -12.09 -6.27
CA VAL A 199 13.96 -13.08 -5.26
C VAL A 199 14.95 -13.02 -4.11
N ALA A 200 14.46 -12.75 -2.91
CA ALA A 200 15.29 -12.63 -1.74
C ALA A 200 15.85 -13.98 -1.30
N ARG A 201 17.10 -13.93 -0.84
CA ARG A 201 17.79 -15.06 -0.21
C ARG A 201 17.92 -14.74 1.28
N PRO A 202 17.31 -15.53 2.18
CA PRO A 202 17.48 -15.33 3.61
C PRO A 202 18.96 -15.34 3.97
N SER A 203 19.42 -14.31 4.68
CA SER A 203 20.76 -14.22 5.23
C SER A 203 20.69 -13.83 6.71
N ALA A 204 21.77 -14.06 7.45
CA ALA A 204 21.86 -13.63 8.84
C ALA A 204 21.72 -12.11 8.99
N GLU A 205 22.18 -11.34 8.00
CA GLU A 205 22.15 -9.87 8.00
C GLU A 205 20.77 -9.28 7.75
N THR A 206 19.92 -10.02 6.99
CA THR A 206 18.56 -9.58 6.64
C THR A 206 17.47 -10.33 7.37
N GLY A 207 17.81 -11.29 8.24
CA GLY A 207 16.85 -12.19 8.91
C GLY A 207 15.71 -11.46 9.63
N LEU A 208 15.98 -10.35 10.31
CA LEU A 208 14.97 -9.55 10.98
C LEU A 208 14.08 -8.77 9.99
N LEU A 209 14.62 -8.36 8.83
CA LEU A 209 13.84 -7.65 7.81
C LEU A 209 12.77 -8.56 7.20
N HIS A 210 13.07 -9.86 7.05
CA HIS A 210 12.12 -10.87 6.55
C HIS A 210 10.98 -11.19 7.54
N GLN A 211 11.11 -10.77 8.81
CA GLN A 211 10.06 -10.92 9.83
C GLN A 211 9.15 -9.69 9.93
N GLY A 212 9.52 -8.58 9.30
CA GLY A 212 8.73 -7.36 9.25
C GLY A 212 7.48 -7.50 8.36
N PRO A 213 6.52 -6.57 8.50
CA PRO A 213 5.39 -6.51 7.61
C PRO A 213 5.85 -6.19 6.18
N PRO A 214 5.14 -6.70 5.15
CA PRO A 214 5.36 -6.26 3.79
C PRO A 214 5.09 -4.76 3.67
N PHE A 215 5.84 -4.09 2.80
CA PHE A 215 5.73 -2.65 2.64
C PHE A 215 5.93 -2.19 1.20
N THR A 216 5.46 -0.99 0.92
CA THR A 216 5.68 -0.30 -0.35
C THR A 216 6.21 1.11 -0.07
N LEU A 217 7.25 1.52 -0.77
CA LEU A 217 7.73 2.88 -0.80
C LEU A 217 7.32 3.51 -2.12
N LEU A 218 6.63 4.62 -2.05
CA LEU A 218 6.17 5.39 -3.20
C LEU A 218 7.03 6.62 -3.34
N ARG A 219 7.72 6.74 -4.47
CA ARG A 219 8.49 7.92 -4.82
C ARG A 219 7.76 8.74 -5.86
N PHE A 220 7.71 10.03 -5.65
CA PHE A 220 7.04 10.98 -6.50
C PHE A 220 8.04 11.87 -7.23
N PRO A 221 7.65 12.56 -8.34
CA PRO A 221 8.47 13.60 -8.94
C PRO A 221 8.88 14.64 -7.90
N GLU A 222 10.17 15.02 -7.89
CA GLU A 222 10.83 15.82 -6.81
C GLU A 222 10.07 17.06 -6.31
N ARG A 223 9.19 17.64 -7.12
CA ARG A 223 8.43 18.83 -6.77
C ARG A 223 6.97 18.59 -6.40
N SER A 224 6.50 17.35 -6.46
CA SER A 224 5.08 17.06 -6.23
C SER A 224 4.77 16.77 -4.76
N ARG A 225 5.55 15.91 -4.10
CA ARG A 225 5.43 15.53 -2.69
C ARG A 225 6.62 14.69 -2.22
N PRO A 226 6.88 14.62 -0.88
CA PRO A 226 7.84 13.68 -0.31
C PRO A 226 7.48 12.21 -0.59
N ASP A 227 8.50 11.34 -0.53
CA ASP A 227 8.31 9.88 -0.58
C ASP A 227 7.40 9.41 0.57
N VAL A 228 6.65 8.36 0.34
CA VAL A 228 5.68 7.81 1.28
C VAL A 228 5.93 6.31 1.49
N LEU A 229 5.84 5.88 2.74
CA LEU A 229 5.85 4.48 3.11
C LEU A 229 4.41 3.99 3.30
N VAL A 230 4.11 2.82 2.77
CA VAL A 230 2.86 2.10 2.99
C VAL A 230 3.16 0.75 3.63
N LEU A 231 2.63 0.52 4.83
CA LEU A 231 2.71 -0.76 5.53
C LEU A 231 1.46 -1.57 5.22
N HIS A 232 1.65 -2.79 4.71
CA HIS A 232 0.53 -3.67 4.39
C HIS A 232 0.14 -4.50 5.60
N LEU A 233 -0.95 -4.14 6.26
CA LEU A 233 -1.50 -4.85 7.40
C LEU A 233 -2.78 -5.61 7.01
N LEU A 234 -3.21 -6.53 7.87
CA LEU A 234 -4.33 -7.43 7.62
C LEU A 234 -5.64 -6.73 7.24
N HIS A 235 -5.96 -5.61 7.90
CA HIS A 235 -7.26 -4.95 7.70
C HIS A 235 -7.21 -3.81 6.69
N ALA A 236 -6.13 -3.07 6.64
CA ALA A 236 -5.95 -1.95 5.72
C ALA A 236 -4.47 -1.55 5.65
N PRO A 237 -4.00 -1.00 4.52
CA PRO A 237 -2.68 -0.40 4.45
C PRO A 237 -2.61 0.85 5.34
N ILE A 238 -1.46 1.08 5.97
CA ILE A 238 -1.17 2.29 6.72
C ILE A 238 -0.20 3.15 5.92
N VAL A 239 -0.64 4.36 5.58
CA VAL A 239 0.20 5.37 4.93
C VAL A 239 1.01 6.11 5.98
N VAL A 240 2.33 6.14 5.82
CA VAL A 240 3.29 6.76 6.74
C VAL A 240 4.09 7.82 5.99
N GLU A 241 3.95 9.08 6.41
CA GLU A 241 4.65 10.22 5.82
C GLU A 241 5.78 10.75 6.74
N ASP A 242 6.03 10.04 7.85
CA ASP A 242 7.14 10.37 8.75
C ASP A 242 8.47 10.12 8.04
N ARG A 243 9.24 11.19 7.84
CA ARG A 243 10.48 11.18 7.05
C ARG A 243 11.48 10.15 7.57
N ARG A 244 11.65 10.05 8.89
CA ARG A 244 12.59 9.11 9.50
C ARG A 244 12.20 7.66 9.19
N ARG A 245 10.92 7.33 9.33
CA ARG A 245 10.42 5.98 9.01
C ARG A 245 10.55 5.66 7.52
N VAL A 246 10.31 6.63 6.64
CA VAL A 246 10.52 6.47 5.20
C VAL A 246 11.98 6.17 4.92
N GLU A 247 12.92 6.96 5.47
CA GLU A 247 14.36 6.76 5.31
C GLU A 247 14.83 5.40 5.85
N GLU A 248 14.33 4.97 7.03
CA GLU A 248 14.62 3.65 7.61
C GLU A 248 14.17 2.50 6.68
N HIS A 249 13.00 2.61 6.04
CA HIS A 249 12.51 1.58 5.11
C HIS A 249 13.17 1.65 3.73
N GLN A 250 13.63 2.82 3.29
CA GLN A 250 14.48 2.92 2.10
C GLN A 250 15.80 2.17 2.31
N GLN A 251 16.42 2.31 3.49
CA GLN A 251 17.64 1.56 3.85
C GLN A 251 17.36 0.05 3.97
N ALA A 252 16.22 -0.33 4.56
CA ALA A 252 15.79 -1.73 4.64
C ALA A 252 15.59 -2.33 3.25
N PHE A 253 14.91 -1.63 2.35
CA PHE A 253 14.73 -2.08 0.96
C PHE A 253 16.07 -2.24 0.23
N ALA A 254 16.99 -1.30 0.39
CA ALA A 254 18.32 -1.39 -0.21
C ALA A 254 19.08 -2.64 0.28
N ARG A 255 19.02 -2.96 1.58
CA ARG A 255 19.65 -4.18 2.13
C ARG A 255 18.99 -5.45 1.60
N LEU A 256 17.66 -5.50 1.53
CA LEU A 256 16.90 -6.63 0.96
C LEU A 256 17.28 -6.84 -0.51
N SER A 257 17.34 -5.77 -1.30
CA SER A 257 17.73 -5.80 -2.71
C SER A 257 19.16 -6.28 -2.93
N LEU A 258 20.12 -5.86 -2.07
CA LEU A 258 21.51 -6.32 -2.13
C LEU A 258 21.66 -7.80 -1.76
N SER A 259 20.81 -8.33 -0.87
CA SER A 259 20.82 -9.74 -0.47
C SER A 259 20.04 -10.66 -1.41
N ALA A 260 19.24 -10.09 -2.31
CA ALA A 260 18.45 -10.83 -3.29
C ALA A 260 19.30 -11.29 -4.49
N CYS A 261 18.72 -12.12 -5.36
CA CYS A 261 19.36 -12.42 -6.64
C CYS A 261 19.50 -11.15 -7.50
N ALA A 262 20.47 -11.11 -8.40
CA ALA A 262 20.54 -10.04 -9.39
C ALA A 262 19.28 -10.04 -10.28
N VAL A 263 18.88 -8.87 -10.77
CA VAL A 263 17.64 -8.73 -11.57
C VAL A 263 17.67 -9.63 -12.82
N ASP A 264 18.81 -9.72 -13.47
CA ASP A 264 19.03 -10.56 -14.65
C ASP A 264 19.05 -12.07 -14.34
N ALA A 265 19.34 -12.45 -13.08
CA ALA A 265 19.27 -13.84 -12.64
C ALA A 265 17.85 -14.29 -12.23
N THR A 266 16.92 -13.35 -12.08
CA THR A 266 15.54 -13.65 -11.63
C THR A 266 14.82 -14.70 -12.50
N PRO A 267 14.89 -14.68 -13.84
CA PRO A 267 14.25 -15.71 -14.65
C PRO A 267 14.71 -17.12 -14.30
N GLY A 268 16.01 -17.35 -14.15
CA GLY A 268 16.53 -18.66 -13.76
C GLY A 268 16.08 -19.12 -12.37
N VAL A 269 16.00 -18.17 -11.41
CA VAL A 269 15.47 -18.48 -10.07
C VAL A 269 13.98 -18.85 -10.14
N LEU A 270 13.18 -18.19 -10.97
CA LEU A 270 11.76 -18.52 -11.14
C LEU A 270 11.58 -19.89 -11.82
N ASP A 271 12.43 -20.24 -12.78
CA ASP A 271 12.43 -21.58 -13.41
C ASP A 271 12.74 -22.69 -12.39
N GLU A 272 13.72 -22.47 -11.49
CA GLU A 272 14.01 -23.39 -10.38
C GLU A 272 12.81 -23.55 -9.43
N LEU A 273 12.13 -22.44 -9.08
CA LEU A 273 10.94 -22.47 -8.23
C LEU A 273 9.77 -23.20 -8.91
N ARG A 274 9.62 -22.99 -10.22
CA ARG A 274 8.62 -23.68 -11.02
C ARG A 274 8.85 -25.21 -11.03
N ALA A 275 10.10 -25.64 -11.21
CA ALA A 275 10.45 -27.05 -11.13
C ALA A 275 10.13 -27.64 -9.76
N THR A 276 10.34 -26.89 -8.68
CA THR A 276 9.98 -27.30 -7.31
C THR A 276 8.47 -27.46 -7.10
N LEU A 277 7.63 -26.71 -7.80
CA LEU A 277 6.16 -26.83 -7.72
C LEU A 277 5.61 -27.99 -8.56
N LEU A 278 6.37 -28.49 -9.53
CA LEU A 278 5.97 -29.57 -10.43
C LEU A 278 6.41 -30.96 -9.94
N GLY A 279 7.42 -31.03 -9.06
CA GLY A 279 7.96 -32.27 -8.49
C GLY A 279 7.34 -32.62 -7.17
#